data_073da22cd485d887efdf4f1ed6cc3b5d
#
_entry.id   073da22cd485d887efdf4f1ed6cc3b5d
#
_cell.length_a   1.000
_cell.length_b   1.000
_cell.length_c   1.000
_cell.angle_alpha   90.00
_cell.angle_beta   90.00
_cell.angle_gamma   90.00
#
_symmetry.space_group_name_H-M   'P 1'
#
loop_
_entity.id
_entity.type
_entity.pdbx_description
1 polymer ?
#
loop_
_entity_poly.entity_id
_entity_poly.type
_entity_poly.pdbx_seq_one_letter_code
_entity_poly.pdbx_strand_id
1 'polypeptide(L)'
;MIIYKAENIITNEIYIGITKKRLCERKRDHVYEAFKRNLKDTFHSALRQFGLLSFNWTVLFETNSYKMLASKEIEYVDKYKSIEYGYNTQYRNDYSACKRINKTNYRNGFVH
;
A
#
# COMPACT_ATOMS: atom_id res chain seq x y z
N MET A 1 0.65 4.93 -12.91
CA MET A 1 0.59 4.64 -11.47
C MET A 1 0.01 3.26 -11.27
N ILE A 2 0.49 2.55 -10.29
CA ILE A 2 0.00 1.21 -10.01
C ILE A 2 -0.45 1.09 -8.57
N ILE A 3 -1.40 0.18 -8.37
CA ILE A 3 -1.74 -0.34 -7.04
C ILE A 3 -1.16 -1.73 -6.99
N TYR A 4 -0.45 -2.04 -5.92
CA TYR A 4 0.20 -3.34 -5.77
C TYR A 4 -0.14 -3.94 -4.43
N LYS A 5 0.06 -5.24 -4.36
CA LYS A 5 -0.15 -6.03 -3.17
C LYS A 5 1.17 -6.69 -2.78
N ALA A 6 1.52 -6.62 -1.51
CA ALA A 6 2.60 -7.41 -0.94
C ALA A 6 1.98 -8.34 0.09
N GLU A 7 2.03 -9.62 -0.16
CA GLU A 7 1.40 -10.62 0.68
C GLU A 7 2.45 -11.44 1.41
N ASN A 8 2.38 -11.49 2.73
CA ASN A 8 3.20 -12.37 3.53
C ASN A 8 2.62 -13.79 3.41
N ILE A 9 3.33 -14.67 2.73
CA ILE A 9 2.81 -16.01 2.47
C ILE A 9 2.78 -16.89 3.71
N ILE A 10 3.45 -16.46 4.78
CA ILE A 10 3.45 -17.21 6.04
C ILE A 10 2.23 -16.86 6.88
N THR A 11 1.90 -15.57 6.97
CA THR A 11 0.82 -15.09 7.83
C THR A 11 -0.46 -14.76 7.07
N ASN A 12 -0.38 -14.63 5.74
CA ASN A 12 -1.47 -14.18 4.87
C ASN A 12 -1.85 -12.72 5.05
N GLU A 13 -1.05 -11.97 5.78
CA GLU A 13 -1.27 -10.53 5.93
C GLU A 13 -0.81 -9.80 4.69
N ILE A 14 -1.53 -8.74 4.34
CA ILE A 14 -1.36 -8.05 3.06
C ILE A 14 -1.13 -6.57 3.28
N TYR A 15 -0.24 -6.00 2.47
CA TYR A 15 -0.06 -4.57 2.34
C TYR A 15 -0.51 -4.15 0.94
N ILE A 16 -1.35 -3.13 0.87
CA ILE A 16 -1.77 -2.51 -0.38
C ILE A 16 -1.06 -1.17 -0.49
N GLY A 17 -0.32 -0.99 -1.57
CA GLY A 17 0.42 0.25 -1.79
C GLY A 17 0.16 0.84 -3.16
N ILE A 18 0.53 2.08 -3.33
CA ILE A 18 0.47 2.77 -4.63
C ILE A 18 1.81 3.39 -4.92
N THR A 19 2.15 3.48 -6.20
CA THR A 19 3.39 4.11 -6.61
C THR A 19 3.30 4.57 -8.05
N LYS A 20 4.10 5.59 -8.39
CA LYS A 20 4.30 6.00 -9.78
C LYS A 20 5.42 5.19 -10.43
N LYS A 21 6.20 4.48 -9.65
CA LYS A 21 7.31 3.69 -10.12
C LYS A 21 6.85 2.31 -10.57
N ARG A 22 7.74 1.59 -11.26
CA ARG A 22 7.49 0.19 -11.54
C ARG A 22 7.54 -0.60 -10.24
N LEU A 23 6.89 -1.74 -10.22
CA LEU A 23 6.81 -2.54 -9.00
C LEU A 23 8.20 -2.93 -8.49
N CYS A 24 9.10 -3.33 -9.38
CA CYS A 24 10.45 -3.73 -8.97
C CYS A 24 11.22 -2.59 -8.32
N GLU A 25 11.00 -1.36 -8.78
CA GLU A 25 11.64 -0.19 -8.18
C GLU A 25 11.06 0.12 -6.81
N ARG A 26 9.73 0.06 -6.69
CA ARG A 26 9.09 0.32 -5.41
C ARG A 26 9.43 -0.75 -4.37
N LYS A 27 9.51 -1.99 -4.82
CA LYS A 27 9.96 -3.08 -3.95
C LYS A 27 11.36 -2.80 -3.41
N ARG A 28 12.25 -2.33 -4.26
CA ARG A 28 13.61 -1.97 -3.85
C ARG A 28 13.60 -0.85 -2.82
N ASP A 29 12.72 0.14 -3.01
CA ASP A 29 12.55 1.21 -2.03
C ASP A 29 12.12 0.66 -0.67
N HIS A 30 11.18 -0.27 -0.65
CA HIS A 30 10.71 -0.88 0.60
C HIS A 30 11.84 -1.64 1.29
N VAL A 31 12.66 -2.33 0.52
CA VAL A 31 13.84 -3.04 1.06
C VAL A 31 14.78 -2.05 1.73
N TYR A 32 15.06 -0.96 1.05
CA TYR A 32 15.93 0.08 1.60
C TYR A 32 15.33 0.67 2.89
N GLU A 33 14.05 0.98 2.87
CA GLU A 33 13.35 1.53 4.02
C GLU A 33 13.33 0.57 5.20
N ALA A 34 13.16 -0.71 4.94
CA ALA A 34 13.11 -1.71 6.00
C ALA A 34 14.49 -1.97 6.60
N PHE A 35 15.51 -2.16 5.78
CA PHE A 35 16.79 -2.65 6.24
C PHE A 35 17.86 -1.59 6.44
N LYS A 36 17.82 -0.49 5.69
CA LYS A 36 18.76 0.60 5.85
C LYS A 36 18.22 1.72 6.73
N ARG A 37 17.00 2.16 6.46
CA ARG A 37 16.38 3.21 7.24
C ARG A 37 15.71 2.69 8.49
N ASN A 38 15.51 1.40 8.57
CA ASN A 38 14.96 0.73 9.74
C ASN A 38 13.63 1.34 10.19
N LEU A 39 12.73 1.58 9.22
CA LEU A 39 11.42 2.14 9.53
C LEU A 39 10.64 1.18 10.41
N LYS A 40 9.89 1.72 11.34
CA LYS A 40 9.25 0.95 12.42
C LYS A 40 7.80 0.60 12.18
N ASP A 41 7.22 1.01 11.06
CA ASP A 41 5.84 0.67 10.75
C ASP A 41 5.67 -0.84 10.59
N THR A 42 4.42 -1.28 10.64
CA THR A 42 4.13 -2.71 10.68
C THR A 42 4.62 -3.45 9.45
N PHE A 43 4.49 -2.85 8.27
CA PHE A 43 4.91 -3.51 7.04
C PHE A 43 6.42 -3.69 6.98
N HIS A 44 7.18 -2.63 7.23
CA HIS A 44 8.63 -2.71 7.18
C HIS A 44 9.19 -3.59 8.29
N SER A 45 8.56 -3.58 9.45
CA SER A 45 8.93 -4.50 10.53
C SER A 45 8.72 -5.94 10.13
N ALA A 46 7.62 -6.22 9.42
CA ALA A 46 7.35 -7.57 8.92
C ALA A 46 8.36 -7.99 7.87
N LEU A 47 8.78 -7.07 7.00
CA LEU A 47 9.82 -7.39 6.02
C LEU A 47 11.11 -7.83 6.70
N ARG A 48 11.48 -7.16 7.79
CA ARG A 48 12.67 -7.56 8.55
C ARG A 48 12.48 -8.90 9.26
N GLN A 49 11.31 -9.10 9.83
CA GLN A 49 11.04 -10.29 10.63
C GLN A 49 10.94 -11.56 9.78
N PHE A 50 10.22 -11.49 8.67
CA PHE A 50 9.94 -12.67 7.86
C PHE A 50 10.85 -12.83 6.64
N GLY A 51 11.54 -11.76 6.26
CA GLY A 51 12.43 -11.77 5.10
C GLY A 51 11.70 -11.55 3.79
N LEU A 52 12.44 -11.09 2.79
CA LEU A 52 11.86 -10.73 1.50
C LEU A 52 11.24 -11.91 0.77
N LEU A 53 11.83 -13.09 0.93
CA LEU A 53 11.34 -14.28 0.22
C LEU A 53 9.99 -14.75 0.72
N SER A 54 9.56 -14.24 1.87
CA SER A 54 8.25 -14.56 2.42
C SER A 54 7.14 -13.70 1.87
N PHE A 55 7.46 -12.76 1.00
CA PHE A 55 6.47 -11.85 0.44
C PHE A 55 6.29 -12.05 -1.04
N ASN A 56 5.04 -12.08 -1.46
CA ASN A 56 4.66 -12.18 -2.87
C ASN A 56 4.12 -10.84 -3.33
N TRP A 57 4.70 -10.26 -4.38
CA TRP A 57 4.39 -8.92 -4.86
C TRP A 57 3.63 -9.00 -6.16
N THR A 58 2.50 -8.32 -6.26
CA THR A 58 1.62 -8.39 -7.43
C THR A 58 1.06 -7.02 -7.76
N VAL A 59 1.04 -6.67 -9.05
CA VAL A 59 0.33 -5.48 -9.52
C VAL A 59 -1.15 -5.83 -9.61
N LEU A 60 -1.99 -5.02 -8.98
CA LEU A 60 -3.43 -5.23 -8.98
C LEU A 60 -4.14 -4.35 -10.00
N PHE A 61 -3.62 -3.14 -10.23
CA PHE A 61 -4.31 -2.18 -11.08
C PHE A 61 -3.32 -1.14 -11.56
N GLU A 62 -3.55 -0.62 -12.77
CA GLU A 62 -2.71 0.42 -13.34
C GLU A 62 -3.59 1.50 -13.95
N THR A 63 -3.28 2.77 -13.70
CA THR A 63 -4.04 3.88 -14.23
C THR A 63 -3.22 5.16 -14.22
N ASN A 64 -3.60 6.10 -15.06
CA ASN A 64 -3.03 7.45 -15.03
C ASN A 64 -3.97 8.43 -14.31
N SER A 65 -5.13 7.97 -13.86
CA SER A 65 -6.12 8.82 -13.22
C SER A 65 -5.99 8.74 -11.70
N TYR A 66 -5.73 9.88 -11.06
CA TYR A 66 -5.68 9.92 -9.59
C TYR A 66 -7.01 9.56 -8.97
N LYS A 67 -8.11 9.94 -9.62
CA LYS A 67 -9.43 9.63 -9.12
C LYS A 67 -9.68 8.13 -9.12
N MET A 68 -9.31 7.46 -10.20
CA MET A 68 -9.44 6.01 -10.28
C MET A 68 -8.50 5.33 -9.30
N LEU A 69 -7.30 5.85 -9.15
CA LEU A 69 -6.33 5.30 -8.22
C LEU A 69 -6.86 5.30 -6.79
N ALA A 70 -7.41 6.45 -6.35
CA ALA A 70 -7.95 6.57 -5.01
C ALA A 70 -9.13 5.63 -4.78
N SER A 71 -10.04 5.58 -5.76
CA SER A 71 -11.21 4.73 -5.68
C SER A 71 -10.83 3.25 -5.61
N LYS A 72 -9.91 2.83 -6.46
CA LYS A 72 -9.49 1.45 -6.51
C LYS A 72 -8.65 1.04 -5.31
N GLU A 73 -7.86 1.95 -4.77
CA GLU A 73 -7.09 1.62 -3.58
C GLU A 73 -8.02 1.29 -2.41
N ILE A 74 -9.05 2.10 -2.23
CA ILE A 74 -10.05 1.86 -1.19
C ILE A 74 -10.72 0.50 -1.41
N GLU A 75 -11.08 0.22 -2.64
CA GLU A 75 -11.71 -1.04 -3.00
C GLU A 75 -10.81 -2.23 -2.64
N TYR A 76 -9.52 -2.16 -2.98
CA TYR A 76 -8.60 -3.26 -2.68
C TYR A 76 -8.28 -3.38 -1.19
N VAL A 77 -8.13 -2.25 -0.50
CA VAL A 77 -7.91 -2.28 0.95
C VAL A 77 -9.08 -2.97 1.63
N ASP A 78 -10.30 -2.66 1.20
CA ASP A 78 -11.49 -3.30 1.77
C ASP A 78 -11.58 -4.77 1.37
N LYS A 79 -11.31 -5.08 0.12
CA LYS A 79 -11.39 -6.45 -0.38
C LYS A 79 -10.45 -7.38 0.37
N TYR A 80 -9.23 -6.94 0.59
CA TYR A 80 -8.23 -7.76 1.27
C TYR A 80 -8.18 -7.53 2.77
N LYS A 81 -9.01 -6.61 3.28
CA LYS A 81 -9.09 -6.30 4.72
C LYS A 81 -7.72 -5.98 5.31
N SER A 82 -6.92 -5.22 4.53
CA SER A 82 -5.54 -4.99 4.90
C SER A 82 -5.36 -4.02 6.06
N ILE A 83 -6.39 -3.25 6.40
CA ILE A 83 -6.35 -2.42 7.61
C ILE A 83 -6.64 -3.27 8.84
N GLU A 84 -7.67 -4.12 8.79
CA GLU A 84 -8.10 -4.90 9.93
C GLU A 84 -7.17 -6.07 10.22
N TYR A 85 -6.71 -6.74 9.17
CA TYR A 85 -5.96 -7.98 9.30
C TYR A 85 -4.64 -7.98 8.54
N GLY A 86 -4.17 -6.81 8.11
CA GLY A 86 -2.96 -6.69 7.33
C GLY A 86 -2.07 -5.56 7.80
N TYR A 87 -1.29 -5.03 6.88
CA TYR A 87 -0.25 -4.06 7.19
C TYR A 87 -0.63 -2.61 6.93
N ASN A 88 -1.82 -2.35 6.41
CA ASN A 88 -2.27 -0.98 6.23
C ASN A 88 -2.87 -0.48 7.53
N THR A 89 -2.53 0.76 7.90
CA THR A 89 -3.04 1.34 9.14
C THR A 89 -4.25 2.21 8.91
N GLN A 90 -4.37 2.77 7.70
CA GLN A 90 -5.49 3.62 7.34
C GLN A 90 -5.51 3.76 5.83
N TYR A 91 -6.57 4.34 5.29
CA TYR A 91 -6.61 4.68 3.88
C TYR A 91 -5.55 5.74 3.61
N ARG A 92 -4.89 5.64 2.46
CA ARG A 92 -3.81 6.55 2.15
C ARG A 92 -4.33 7.95 1.92
N ASN A 93 -3.51 8.92 2.29
CA ASN A 93 -3.81 10.32 2.11
C ASN A 93 -2.74 11.07 1.34
N ASP A 94 -1.80 10.36 0.76
CA ASP A 94 -0.63 10.98 0.20
C ASP A 94 -0.59 11.01 -1.32
N TYR A 95 -1.70 10.82 -1.99
CA TYR A 95 -1.77 11.17 -3.40
C TYR A 95 -2.23 12.62 -3.48
N SER A 96 -1.26 13.49 -3.39
CA SER A 96 -1.50 14.91 -3.20
C SER A 96 -2.48 15.53 -4.18
N ALA A 97 -2.35 15.22 -5.46
CA ALA A 97 -3.24 15.78 -6.47
C ALA A 97 -4.67 15.32 -6.25
N CYS A 98 -4.85 14.04 -6.01
CA CYS A 98 -6.17 13.49 -5.75
C CYS A 98 -6.74 14.06 -4.46
N LYS A 99 -5.90 14.19 -3.45
CA LYS A 99 -6.33 14.69 -2.18
C LYS A 99 -6.81 16.13 -2.25
N ARG A 100 -6.17 16.98 -3.05
CA ARG A 100 -6.62 18.34 -3.24
C ARG A 100 -7.98 18.42 -3.90
N ILE A 101 -8.26 17.50 -4.81
CA ILE A 101 -9.52 17.46 -5.53
C ILE A 101 -10.63 16.88 -4.68
N ASN A 102 -10.34 15.76 -4.02
CA ASN A 102 -11.34 14.96 -3.31
C ASN A 102 -11.25 15.06 -1.82
N LYS A 103 -10.51 15.99 -1.31
CA LYS A 103 -10.16 16.07 0.09
C LYS A 103 -11.36 15.91 1.02
N THR A 104 -12.38 16.73 0.81
CA THR A 104 -13.54 16.70 1.68
C THR A 104 -14.27 15.38 1.58
N ASN A 105 -14.55 14.95 0.36
CA ASN A 105 -15.29 13.70 0.16
C ASN A 105 -14.54 12.52 0.73
N TYR A 106 -13.25 12.48 0.47
CA TYR A 106 -12.43 11.37 0.93
C TYR A 106 -12.44 11.28 2.46
N ARG A 107 -12.19 12.41 3.10
CA ARG A 107 -12.11 12.43 4.55
C ARG A 107 -13.45 12.17 5.20
N ASN A 108 -14.52 12.72 4.66
CA ASN A 108 -15.84 12.53 5.23
C ASN A 108 -16.36 11.12 4.99
N GLY A 109 -15.98 10.50 3.91
CA GLY A 109 -16.47 9.19 3.56
C GLY A 109 -15.66 8.03 4.09
N PHE A 110 -14.36 8.21 4.30
CA PHE A 110 -13.48 7.07 4.54
C PHE A 110 -12.56 7.18 5.73
N VAL A 111 -12.35 8.37 6.22
CA VAL A 111 -11.52 8.54 7.41
C VAL A 111 -12.42 8.40 8.60
N HIS A 112 -12.17 7.42 9.34
CA HIS A 112 -12.99 7.07 10.48
C HIS A 112 -12.25 7.22 11.74
#